data_47395a2333a4b4221fcdf91b378fcf97
#
_entry.id   47395a2333a4b4221fcdf91b378fcf97
#
_cell.length_a   1.000
_cell.length_b   1.000
_cell.length_c   1.000
_cell.angle_alpha   90.00
_cell.angle_beta   90.00
_cell.angle_gamma   90.00
#
_symmetry.space_group_name_H-M   'P 1'
#
loop_
_entity.id
_entity.type
_entity.pdbx_description
1 polymer ?
#
loop_
_entity_poly.entity_id
_entity_poly.type
_entity_poly.pdbx_seq_one_letter_code
_entity_poly.pdbx_strand_id
1 'polypeptide(L)'
;ARVFCSNKCDFADYPFTYRERQLDSILLPELSKLCNGYVFTEYPVTRNCKKKGLEANNSKGRIDYWCIYKGYSFAIELKHSYDNYNTEKTKEETLRRWKTMNFYQLHSIKKELKSFEEKTNGIIPLALHFITSESSMEPTDEQRNEYKLRERETLTRLYNDLRHISEPDFISLWEIERDMYVGYQPKGSSYPGLILVSKFYDLILHSGSKR
;
A
#
# COMPACT_ATOMS: atom_id res chain seq x y z
N ALA A 1 3.71 -13.11 -4.96
CA ALA A 1 3.41 -12.61 -6.29
C ALA A 1 3.89 -13.58 -7.38
N ARG A 2 5.19 -13.95 -7.46
CA ARG A 2 5.73 -14.84 -8.52
C ARG A 2 4.98 -16.17 -8.68
N VAL A 3 4.48 -16.77 -7.59
CA VAL A 3 3.70 -18.02 -7.64
C VAL A 3 2.40 -17.85 -8.41
N PHE A 4 1.70 -16.73 -8.18
CA PHE A 4 0.44 -16.42 -8.87
C PHE A 4 0.65 -16.00 -10.33
N CYS A 5 1.84 -15.52 -10.66
CA CYS A 5 2.21 -15.04 -11.99
C CYS A 5 2.95 -16.10 -12.81
N SER A 6 3.17 -17.31 -12.31
CA SER A 6 3.86 -18.35 -13.05
C SER A 6 2.90 -19.14 -13.94
N ASN A 7 3.29 -19.39 -15.19
CA ASN A 7 2.55 -20.24 -16.14
C ASN A 7 2.34 -21.71 -15.65
N LYS A 8 2.88 -22.04 -14.49
CA LYS A 8 2.72 -23.36 -13.83
C LYS A 8 1.49 -23.42 -12.93
N CYS A 9 0.81 -22.29 -12.74
CA CYS A 9 -0.43 -22.23 -11.98
C CYS A 9 -1.57 -22.09 -12.99
N ASP A 10 -2.50 -23.04 -13.02
CA ASP A 10 -3.72 -22.97 -13.85
C ASP A 10 -4.63 -21.77 -13.48
N PHE A 11 -4.18 -20.98 -12.53
CA PHE A 11 -4.85 -19.80 -12.02
C PHE A 11 -4.12 -18.56 -12.51
N ALA A 12 -4.58 -18.02 -13.62
CA ALA A 12 -3.97 -16.86 -14.30
C ALA A 12 -4.44 -15.51 -13.72
N ASP A 13 -4.71 -15.45 -12.41
CA ASP A 13 -5.25 -14.26 -11.77
C ASP A 13 -4.21 -13.59 -10.87
N TYR A 14 -4.12 -12.26 -10.97
CA TYR A 14 -3.17 -11.48 -10.18
C TYR A 14 -3.86 -10.80 -8.99
N PRO A 15 -3.45 -11.05 -7.75
CA PRO A 15 -4.06 -10.43 -6.57
C PRO A 15 -4.09 -8.90 -6.63
N PHE A 16 -3.11 -8.28 -7.31
CA PHE A 16 -3.03 -6.81 -7.45
C PHE A 16 -3.88 -6.24 -8.59
N THR A 17 -4.59 -7.07 -9.37
CA THR A 17 -5.54 -6.60 -10.41
C THR A 17 -6.96 -6.48 -9.90
N TYR A 18 -7.18 -6.70 -8.63
CA TYR A 18 -8.49 -6.60 -8.00
C TYR A 18 -8.54 -5.52 -6.93
N ARG A 19 -9.15 -5.82 -5.79
CA ARG A 19 -9.31 -4.87 -4.69
C ARG A 19 -8.24 -5.10 -3.62
N GLU A 20 -8.13 -4.14 -2.73
CA GLU A 20 -7.22 -4.10 -1.58
C GLU A 20 -7.14 -5.44 -0.81
N ARG A 21 -8.27 -6.12 -0.59
CA ARG A 21 -8.32 -7.40 0.13
C ARG A 21 -7.61 -8.56 -0.57
N GLN A 22 -7.48 -8.56 -1.87
CA GLN A 22 -6.75 -9.61 -2.59
C GLN A 22 -5.24 -9.50 -2.36
N LEU A 23 -4.76 -8.33 -1.97
CA LEU A 23 -3.36 -8.15 -1.56
C LEU A 23 -3.02 -8.94 -0.30
N ASP A 24 -3.99 -9.27 0.55
CA ASP A 24 -3.79 -10.08 1.76
C ASP A 24 -3.19 -11.44 1.43
N SER A 25 -3.55 -12.03 0.30
CA SER A 25 -3.01 -13.32 -0.16
C SER A 25 -1.49 -13.27 -0.43
N ILE A 26 -0.94 -12.10 -0.66
CA ILE A 26 0.50 -11.89 -0.90
C ILE A 26 1.18 -11.33 0.35
N LEU A 27 0.57 -10.31 0.96
CA LEU A 27 1.18 -9.57 2.05
C LEU A 27 1.22 -10.36 3.36
N LEU A 28 0.13 -11.02 3.72
CA LEU A 28 0.05 -11.73 4.99
C LEU A 28 1.07 -12.86 5.12
N PRO A 29 1.29 -13.74 4.11
CA PRO A 29 2.34 -14.75 4.18
C PRO A 29 3.75 -14.15 4.30
N GLU A 30 4.04 -13.06 3.57
CA GLU A 30 5.36 -12.45 3.59
C GLU A 30 5.62 -11.68 4.88
N LEU A 31 4.63 -10.94 5.38
CA LEU A 31 4.71 -10.31 6.70
C LEU A 31 4.85 -11.36 7.81
N SER A 32 4.13 -12.47 7.72
CA SER A 32 4.23 -13.57 8.70
C SER A 32 5.62 -14.17 8.75
N LYS A 33 6.26 -14.41 7.60
CA LYS A 33 7.66 -14.85 7.54
C LYS A 33 8.60 -13.82 8.13
N LEU A 34 8.46 -12.55 7.72
CA LEU A 34 9.33 -11.46 8.18
C LEU A 34 9.24 -11.23 9.68
N CYS A 35 8.04 -11.37 10.24
CA CYS A 35 7.72 -11.06 11.63
C CYS A 35 7.65 -12.33 12.52
N ASN A 36 8.13 -13.48 12.06
CA ASN A 36 8.08 -14.76 12.78
C ASN A 36 6.67 -15.11 13.30
N GLY A 37 5.64 -14.87 12.49
CA GLY A 37 4.25 -15.14 12.83
C GLY A 37 3.54 -14.04 13.63
N TYR A 38 4.23 -12.99 14.10
CA TYR A 38 3.62 -11.90 14.87
C TYR A 38 2.94 -10.89 13.94
N VAL A 39 1.85 -11.30 13.30
CA VAL A 39 1.03 -10.48 12.39
C VAL A 39 -0.44 -10.66 12.71
N PHE A 40 -1.16 -9.55 12.85
CA PHE A 40 -2.61 -9.50 13.01
C PHE A 40 -3.18 -8.67 11.87
N THR A 41 -4.25 -9.15 11.25
CA THR A 41 -5.04 -8.37 10.28
C THR A 41 -6.26 -7.76 10.95
N GLU A 42 -6.76 -6.66 10.40
CA GLU A 42 -7.98 -6.00 10.88
C GLU A 42 -7.92 -5.70 12.40
N TYR A 43 -6.75 -5.26 12.88
CA TYR A 43 -6.54 -5.00 14.31
C TYR A 43 -7.46 -3.88 14.82
N PRO A 44 -8.28 -4.11 15.86
CA PRO A 44 -9.26 -3.15 16.33
C PRO A 44 -8.60 -1.93 16.97
N VAL A 45 -9.06 -0.74 16.60
CA VAL A 45 -8.61 0.55 17.13
C VAL A 45 -9.78 1.52 17.25
N THR A 46 -9.61 2.52 18.11
CA THR A 46 -10.54 3.65 18.21
C THR A 46 -10.04 4.80 17.34
N ARG A 47 -10.85 5.24 16.40
CA ARG A 47 -10.53 6.38 15.54
C ARG A 47 -11.14 7.66 16.09
N ASN A 48 -10.33 8.66 16.32
CA ASN A 48 -10.77 10.00 16.70
C ASN A 48 -11.18 10.78 15.44
N CYS A 49 -12.44 10.67 15.06
CA CYS A 49 -13.00 11.40 13.93
C CYS A 49 -13.60 12.71 14.40
N LYS A 50 -12.95 13.85 14.16
CA LYS A 50 -13.56 15.17 14.28
C LYS A 50 -14.45 15.40 13.05
N LYS A 51 -15.75 15.17 13.16
CA LYS A 51 -16.74 15.74 12.24
C LYS A 51 -16.92 17.21 12.57
N LYS A 52 -16.88 18.11 11.54
CA LYS A 52 -17.17 19.54 11.72
C LYS A 52 -18.48 19.71 12.52
N GLY A 53 -18.41 20.34 13.69
CA GLY A 53 -19.59 20.71 14.49
C GLY A 53 -20.14 19.65 15.46
N LEU A 54 -19.51 18.48 15.59
CA LEU A 54 -19.88 17.45 16.56
C LEU A 54 -18.69 17.16 17.48
N GLU A 55 -18.98 16.83 18.76
CA GLU A 55 -17.95 16.30 19.65
C GLU A 55 -17.25 15.12 19.01
N ALA A 56 -15.95 14.95 19.31
CA ALA A 56 -15.13 13.88 18.74
C ALA A 56 -15.75 12.53 19.09
N ASN A 57 -16.56 11.97 18.21
CA ASN A 57 -17.10 10.64 18.36
C ASN A 57 -15.99 9.63 18.13
N ASN A 58 -15.61 8.93 19.18
CA ASN A 58 -14.76 7.75 19.12
C ASN A 58 -15.48 6.68 18.29
N SER A 59 -15.09 6.51 17.02
CA SER A 59 -15.64 5.45 16.20
C SER A 59 -14.74 4.22 16.27
N LYS A 60 -15.34 3.04 16.35
CA LYS A 60 -14.61 1.78 16.18
C LYS A 60 -14.03 1.72 14.77
N GLY A 61 -12.75 1.44 14.69
CA GLY A 61 -12.02 1.28 13.43
C GLY A 61 -11.13 0.04 13.45
N ARG A 62 -10.38 -0.16 12.40
CA ARG A 62 -9.40 -1.24 12.30
C ARG A 62 -8.18 -0.71 11.58
N ILE A 63 -7.02 -1.25 11.92
CA ILE A 63 -5.76 -1.11 11.19
C ILE A 63 -5.65 -2.35 10.31
N ASP A 64 -5.25 -2.21 9.06
CA ASP A 64 -5.21 -3.32 8.11
C ASP A 64 -4.24 -4.40 8.59
N TYR A 65 -3.03 -4.02 9.07
CA TYR A 65 -2.09 -4.95 9.68
C TYR A 65 -1.45 -4.36 10.94
N TRP A 66 -1.26 -5.21 11.92
CA TRP A 66 -0.40 -4.98 13.08
C TRP A 66 0.65 -6.07 13.13
N CYS A 67 1.92 -5.71 13.14
CA CYS A 67 2.98 -6.71 13.21
C CYS A 67 4.16 -6.24 14.06
N ILE A 68 4.96 -7.20 14.53
CA ILE A 68 6.16 -6.94 15.32
C ILE A 68 7.38 -7.40 14.52
N TYR A 69 8.30 -6.47 14.26
CA TYR A 69 9.55 -6.73 13.56
C TYR A 69 10.72 -6.05 14.27
N LYS A 70 11.80 -6.81 14.55
CA LYS A 70 13.01 -6.32 15.25
C LYS A 70 12.73 -5.53 16.53
N GLY A 71 11.74 -5.96 17.30
CA GLY A 71 11.39 -5.32 18.56
C GLY A 71 10.53 -4.07 18.46
N TYR A 72 10.07 -3.69 17.26
CA TYR A 72 9.13 -2.59 17.04
C TYR A 72 7.79 -3.12 16.56
N SER A 73 6.71 -2.49 17.02
CA SER A 73 5.38 -2.70 16.45
C SER A 73 5.16 -1.79 15.24
N PHE A 74 4.52 -2.31 14.20
CA PHE A 74 4.11 -1.57 13.02
C PHE A 74 2.60 -1.57 12.92
N ALA A 75 2.03 -0.36 12.83
CA ALA A 75 0.61 -0.14 12.55
C ALA A 75 0.45 0.26 11.09
N ILE A 76 0.05 -0.68 10.23
CA ILE A 76 0.06 -0.52 8.78
C ILE A 76 -1.35 -0.28 8.27
N GLU A 77 -1.56 0.85 7.58
CA GLU A 77 -2.72 1.11 6.75
C GLU A 77 -2.37 0.85 5.29
N LEU A 78 -3.20 0.05 4.64
CA LEU A 78 -3.03 -0.36 3.25
C LEU A 78 -4.01 0.37 2.35
N LYS A 79 -3.57 0.76 1.16
CA LYS A 79 -4.46 1.18 0.06
C LYS A 79 -4.01 0.55 -1.24
N HIS A 80 -4.99 0.34 -2.10
CA HIS A 80 -4.77 -0.08 -3.47
C HIS A 80 -5.48 0.87 -4.42
N SER A 81 -4.84 1.20 -5.54
CA SER A 81 -5.44 1.96 -6.63
C SER A 81 -4.87 1.53 -7.97
N TYR A 82 -5.43 2.09 -9.02
CA TYR A 82 -4.92 1.93 -10.38
C TYR A 82 -4.44 3.27 -10.90
N ASP A 83 -3.34 3.25 -11.63
CA ASP A 83 -2.86 4.41 -12.36
C ASP A 83 -2.57 4.03 -13.81
N ASN A 84 -2.81 4.96 -14.72
CA ASN A 84 -2.57 4.71 -16.12
C ASN A 84 -1.10 5.01 -16.44
N TYR A 85 -0.40 4.03 -16.98
CA TYR A 85 1.01 4.14 -17.35
C TYR A 85 1.29 5.20 -18.42
N ASN A 86 0.30 5.45 -19.30
CA ASN A 86 0.43 6.31 -20.47
C ASN A 86 -0.05 7.75 -20.25
N THR A 87 -0.43 8.14 -19.05
CA THR A 87 -0.93 9.49 -18.79
C THR A 87 0.12 10.39 -18.14
N GLU A 88 0.07 11.67 -18.48
CA GLU A 88 0.93 12.69 -17.86
C GLU A 88 0.51 13.06 -16.42
N LYS A 89 -0.66 12.63 -15.99
CA LYS A 89 -1.22 12.96 -14.67
C LYS A 89 -1.60 11.71 -13.91
N THR A 90 -1.31 11.71 -12.62
CA THR A 90 -1.75 10.68 -11.68
C THR A 90 -3.28 10.73 -11.52
N LYS A 91 -3.92 9.56 -11.52
CA LYS A 91 -5.38 9.48 -11.33
C LYS A 91 -5.79 10.11 -9.99
N GLU A 92 -6.88 10.87 -10.00
CA GLU A 92 -7.43 11.50 -8.79
C GLU A 92 -7.74 10.50 -7.68
N GLU A 93 -8.18 9.31 -8.03
CA GLU A 93 -8.45 8.23 -7.07
C GLU A 93 -7.18 7.83 -6.32
N THR A 94 -6.03 7.73 -6.99
CA THR A 94 -4.73 7.43 -6.38
C THR A 94 -4.34 8.52 -5.39
N LEU A 95 -4.45 9.78 -5.78
CA LEU A 95 -4.18 10.94 -4.92
C LEU A 95 -5.12 10.98 -3.71
N ARG A 96 -6.41 10.75 -3.94
CA ARG A 96 -7.43 10.71 -2.89
C ARG A 96 -7.16 9.60 -1.86
N ARG A 97 -6.78 8.40 -2.31
CA ARG A 97 -6.45 7.28 -1.41
C ARG A 97 -5.20 7.57 -0.59
N TRP A 98 -4.17 8.11 -1.22
CA TRP A 98 -2.96 8.55 -0.52
C TRP A 98 -3.26 9.59 0.57
N LYS A 99 -4.06 10.61 0.23
CA LYS A 99 -4.52 11.62 1.18
C LYS A 99 -5.33 11.01 2.33
N THR A 100 -6.28 10.12 2.01
CA THR A 100 -7.15 9.49 3.02
C THR A 100 -6.34 8.70 4.03
N MET A 101 -5.40 7.88 3.57
CA MET A 101 -4.56 7.07 4.42
C MET A 101 -3.69 7.91 5.36
N ASN A 102 -3.02 8.92 4.81
CA ASN A 102 -2.05 9.72 5.57
C ASN A 102 -2.72 10.70 6.54
N PHE A 103 -3.76 11.43 6.11
CA PHE A 103 -4.36 12.50 6.93
C PHE A 103 -5.55 12.07 7.77
N TYR A 104 -6.29 11.04 7.33
CA TYR A 104 -7.50 10.64 8.06
C TYR A 104 -7.32 9.33 8.82
N GLN A 105 -6.79 8.28 8.18
CA GLN A 105 -6.69 6.97 8.82
C GLN A 105 -5.57 6.94 9.86
N LEU A 106 -4.32 7.12 9.48
CA LEU A 106 -3.19 7.07 10.41
C LEU A 106 -3.20 8.20 11.42
N HIS A 107 -3.61 9.41 11.01
CA HIS A 107 -3.71 10.53 11.96
C HIS A 107 -4.77 10.29 13.04
N SER A 108 -5.90 9.67 12.69
CA SER A 108 -7.00 9.43 13.63
C SER A 108 -6.68 8.45 14.75
N ILE A 109 -5.69 7.58 14.57
CA ILE A 109 -5.29 6.57 15.55
C ILE A 109 -4.08 6.96 16.39
N LYS A 110 -3.36 8.04 16.04
CA LYS A 110 -2.12 8.45 16.75
C LYS A 110 -2.29 8.59 18.26
N LYS A 111 -3.44 9.12 18.72
CA LYS A 111 -3.70 9.29 20.14
C LYS A 111 -3.86 7.96 20.85
N GLU A 112 -4.55 7.02 20.24
CA GLU A 112 -4.75 5.69 20.79
C GLU A 112 -3.44 4.91 20.81
N LEU A 113 -2.65 4.96 19.72
CA LEU A 113 -1.35 4.29 19.66
C LEU A 113 -0.41 4.70 20.81
N LYS A 114 -0.53 5.94 21.29
CA LYS A 114 0.23 6.42 22.47
C LYS A 114 -0.18 5.77 23.78
N SER A 115 -1.40 5.24 23.88
CA SER A 115 -1.94 4.61 25.09
C SER A 115 -1.72 3.10 25.13
N PHE A 116 -1.24 2.48 24.04
CA PHE A 116 -0.91 1.06 24.06
C PHE A 116 0.30 0.79 24.96
N GLU A 117 0.11 -0.14 25.88
CA GLU A 117 1.19 -0.70 26.69
C GLU A 117 1.69 -2.00 26.07
N GLU A 118 2.72 -1.91 25.25
CA GLU A 118 3.33 -3.07 24.61
C GLU A 118 4.76 -3.30 25.10
N LYS A 119 5.20 -4.55 25.06
CA LYS A 119 6.58 -4.96 25.35
C LYS A 119 7.49 -4.77 24.11
N THR A 120 7.31 -3.70 23.37
CA THR A 120 8.13 -3.35 22.21
C THR A 120 8.83 -2.01 22.41
N ASN A 121 9.82 -1.70 21.56
CA ASN A 121 10.58 -0.46 21.64
C ASN A 121 9.73 0.77 21.25
N GLY A 122 8.53 0.55 20.72
CA GLY A 122 7.58 1.57 20.31
C GLY A 122 6.82 1.16 19.07
N ILE A 123 5.93 2.04 18.61
CA ILE A 123 5.02 1.79 17.48
C ILE A 123 5.38 2.73 16.32
N ILE A 124 5.53 2.17 15.14
CA ILE A 124 5.78 2.90 13.89
C ILE A 124 4.52 2.81 13.03
N PRO A 125 3.76 3.89 12.86
CA PRO A 125 2.68 3.92 11.90
C PRO A 125 3.25 3.96 10.47
N LEU A 126 2.69 3.15 9.57
CA LEU A 126 3.14 2.97 8.20
C LEU A 126 1.98 3.08 7.22
N ALA A 127 2.10 3.99 6.26
CA ALA A 127 1.23 4.04 5.09
C ALA A 127 1.83 3.17 3.97
N LEU A 128 1.04 2.27 3.42
CA LEU A 128 1.44 1.37 2.36
C LEU A 128 0.43 1.43 1.21
N HIS A 129 0.83 1.95 0.05
CA HIS A 129 -0.04 2.11 -1.10
C HIS A 129 0.48 1.31 -2.29
N PHE A 130 -0.28 0.32 -2.71
CA PHE A 130 -0.03 -0.40 -3.95
C PHE A 130 -0.81 0.27 -5.09
N ILE A 131 -0.11 0.57 -6.16
CA ILE A 131 -0.67 1.20 -7.36
C ILE A 131 -0.42 0.26 -8.54
N THR A 132 -1.48 -0.35 -9.03
CA THR A 132 -1.39 -1.20 -10.23
C THR A 132 -1.37 -0.31 -11.46
N SER A 133 -0.32 -0.43 -12.25
CA SER A 133 -0.25 0.22 -13.56
C SER A 133 -1.20 -0.45 -14.52
N GLU A 134 -2.03 0.32 -15.21
CA GLU A 134 -3.03 -0.15 -16.15
C GLU A 134 -2.76 0.44 -17.54
N SER A 135 -2.88 -0.36 -18.58
CA SER A 135 -2.88 0.07 -19.96
C SER A 135 -4.10 -0.50 -20.69
N SER A 136 -4.70 0.30 -21.56
CA SER A 136 -5.90 -0.08 -22.32
C SER A 136 -5.65 -1.05 -23.47
N MET A 137 -4.40 -1.34 -23.78
CA MET A 137 -4.02 -2.26 -24.85
C MET A 137 -2.85 -3.15 -24.41
N GLU A 138 -2.80 -4.34 -24.97
CA GLU A 138 -1.60 -5.17 -24.85
C GLU A 138 -0.46 -4.46 -25.57
N PRO A 139 0.65 -4.15 -24.88
CA PRO A 139 1.73 -3.41 -25.49
C PRO A 139 2.46 -4.27 -26.53
N THR A 140 2.72 -3.71 -27.70
CA THR A 140 3.67 -4.28 -28.67
C THR A 140 5.08 -4.29 -28.07
N ASP A 141 6.00 -5.05 -28.67
CA ASP A 141 7.40 -5.09 -28.20
C ASP A 141 8.07 -3.70 -28.29
N GLU A 142 7.70 -2.87 -29.25
CA GLU A 142 8.16 -1.48 -29.35
C GLU A 142 7.63 -0.62 -28.20
N GLN A 143 6.33 -0.73 -27.89
CA GLN A 143 5.70 -0.02 -26.76
C GLN A 143 6.27 -0.46 -25.41
N ARG A 144 6.75 -1.68 -25.29
CA ARG A 144 7.40 -2.18 -24.06
C ARG A 144 8.76 -1.56 -23.83
N ASN A 145 9.54 -1.41 -24.90
CA ASN A 145 10.79 -0.67 -24.81
C ASN A 145 10.52 0.79 -24.43
N GLU A 146 9.44 1.36 -24.94
CA GLU A 146 8.98 2.68 -24.55
C GLU A 146 8.52 2.73 -23.09
N TYR A 147 7.85 1.70 -22.57
CA TYR A 147 7.46 1.60 -21.15
C TYR A 147 8.68 1.55 -20.23
N LYS A 148 9.72 0.80 -20.57
CA LYS A 148 10.97 0.80 -19.82
C LYS A 148 11.62 2.18 -19.75
N LEU A 149 11.58 2.91 -20.86
CA LEU A 149 12.07 4.30 -20.90
C LEU A 149 11.19 5.23 -20.02
N ARG A 150 9.89 4.99 -19.97
CA ARG A 150 8.93 5.78 -19.18
C ARG A 150 8.82 5.37 -17.72
N GLU A 151 9.43 4.28 -17.30
CA GLU A 151 9.42 3.83 -15.90
C GLU A 151 9.86 4.95 -14.96
N ARG A 152 11.03 5.53 -15.23
CA ARG A 152 11.59 6.62 -14.43
C ARG A 152 10.70 7.87 -14.45
N GLU A 153 10.10 8.17 -15.58
CA GLU A 153 9.18 9.31 -15.72
C GLU A 153 7.91 9.07 -14.90
N THR A 154 7.33 7.86 -14.97
CA THR A 154 6.15 7.48 -14.20
C THR A 154 6.40 7.56 -12.69
N LEU A 155 7.52 7.02 -12.22
CA LEU A 155 7.90 7.11 -10.80
C LEU A 155 8.14 8.55 -10.36
N THR A 156 8.81 9.36 -11.20
CA THR A 156 9.07 10.77 -10.92
C THR A 156 7.77 11.57 -10.87
N ARG A 157 6.86 11.34 -11.81
CA ARG A 157 5.54 11.97 -11.82
C ARG A 157 4.75 11.63 -10.56
N LEU A 158 4.61 10.33 -10.25
CA LEU A 158 3.91 9.86 -9.06
C LEU A 158 4.51 10.46 -7.78
N TYR A 159 5.84 10.42 -7.64
CA TYR A 159 6.50 11.04 -6.50
C TYR A 159 6.17 12.51 -6.37
N ASN A 160 6.26 13.27 -7.46
CA ASN A 160 5.97 14.69 -7.48
C ASN A 160 4.52 15.00 -7.11
N ASP A 161 3.56 14.22 -7.64
CA ASP A 161 2.14 14.42 -7.34
C ASP A 161 1.79 14.04 -5.90
N LEU A 162 2.36 12.93 -5.40
CA LEU A 162 2.08 12.45 -4.06
C LEU A 162 2.74 13.32 -2.97
N ARG A 163 3.96 13.85 -3.20
CA ARG A 163 4.68 14.69 -2.23
C ARG A 163 3.94 15.98 -1.88
N HIS A 164 3.16 16.55 -2.80
CA HIS A 164 2.34 17.73 -2.50
C HIS A 164 1.24 17.43 -1.48
N ILE A 165 0.88 16.16 -1.30
CA ILE A 165 -0.08 15.71 -0.30
C ILE A 165 0.64 15.29 0.97
N SER A 166 1.56 14.33 0.84
CA SER A 166 2.42 13.81 1.89
C SER A 166 3.63 13.15 1.23
N GLU A 167 4.83 13.62 1.50
CA GLU A 167 6.05 13.15 0.87
C GLU A 167 6.26 11.65 1.15
N PRO A 168 6.38 10.79 0.13
CA PRO A 168 6.73 9.39 0.32
C PRO A 168 8.18 9.24 0.78
N ASP A 169 8.43 8.29 1.67
CA ASP A 169 9.80 7.90 2.05
C ASP A 169 10.38 6.86 1.10
N PHE A 170 9.51 6.13 0.41
CA PHE A 170 9.91 5.09 -0.52
C PHE A 170 8.90 4.97 -1.67
N ILE A 171 9.42 4.82 -2.89
CA ILE A 171 8.65 4.47 -4.09
C ILE A 171 9.45 3.50 -4.93
N SER A 172 8.82 2.43 -5.39
CA SER A 172 9.44 1.41 -6.23
C SER A 172 8.43 0.85 -7.22
N LEU A 173 8.90 0.52 -8.41
CA LEU A 173 8.13 -0.19 -9.42
C LEU A 173 8.68 -1.62 -9.56
N TRP A 174 7.77 -2.57 -9.59
CA TRP A 174 8.03 -3.92 -10.06
C TRP A 174 7.38 -4.09 -11.43
N GLU A 175 8.21 -4.27 -12.44
CA GLU A 175 7.75 -4.64 -13.78
C GLU A 175 7.27 -6.10 -13.76
N ILE A 176 6.11 -6.33 -14.36
CA ILE A 176 5.58 -7.67 -14.54
C ILE A 176 6.15 -8.22 -15.84
N GLU A 177 6.82 -9.36 -15.79
CA GLU A 177 7.43 -9.98 -16.98
C GLU A 177 6.35 -10.46 -17.96
N ARG A 178 6.65 -10.46 -19.26
CA ARG A 178 5.69 -10.70 -20.35
C ARG A 178 4.95 -12.02 -20.27
N ASP A 179 5.66 -13.08 -19.94
CA ASP A 179 5.12 -14.42 -19.77
C ASP A 179 4.14 -14.52 -18.60
N MET A 180 4.15 -13.55 -17.71
CA MET A 180 3.21 -13.40 -16.62
C MET A 180 1.94 -12.62 -16.99
N TYR A 181 1.90 -11.95 -18.16
CA TYR A 181 0.71 -11.20 -18.64
C TYR A 181 -0.33 -12.07 -19.31
N VAL A 182 0.10 -13.21 -19.83
CA VAL A 182 -0.70 -14.03 -20.75
C VAL A 182 -1.60 -14.95 -19.97
N GLY A 183 -2.73 -14.49 -19.54
CA GLY A 183 -3.67 -15.41 -18.92
C GLY A 183 -5.10 -14.90 -18.89
N TYR A 184 -5.34 -13.74 -18.34
CA TYR A 184 -6.70 -13.25 -18.20
C TYR A 184 -6.77 -11.75 -18.48
N GLN A 185 -7.33 -11.44 -19.64
CA GLN A 185 -7.55 -10.08 -20.08
C GLN A 185 -9.03 -9.81 -20.25
N PRO A 186 -9.74 -9.28 -19.26
CA PRO A 186 -11.06 -8.77 -19.53
C PRO A 186 -10.91 -7.53 -20.43
N LYS A 187 -11.29 -7.67 -21.70
CA LYS A 187 -11.46 -6.56 -22.66
C LYS A 187 -10.19 -5.74 -23.01
N GLY A 188 -9.04 -6.39 -23.17
CA GLY A 188 -7.85 -5.72 -23.72
C GLY A 188 -7.12 -4.79 -22.77
N SER A 189 -7.31 -4.91 -21.46
CA SER A 189 -6.48 -4.21 -20.47
C SER A 189 -5.25 -5.03 -20.12
N SER A 190 -4.10 -4.39 -19.98
CA SER A 190 -2.86 -4.99 -19.49
C SER A 190 -2.38 -4.29 -18.22
N TYR A 191 -1.59 -5.00 -17.41
CA TYR A 191 -1.07 -4.50 -16.15
C TYR A 191 0.45 -4.60 -16.13
N PRO A 192 1.16 -3.63 -16.75
CA PRO A 192 2.60 -3.70 -16.96
C PRO A 192 3.44 -3.62 -15.68
N GLY A 193 2.89 -3.15 -14.59
CA GLY A 193 3.67 -3.00 -13.37
C GLY A 193 2.85 -2.81 -12.12
N LEU A 194 3.51 -3.00 -11.00
CA LEU A 194 3.00 -2.74 -9.67
C LEU A 194 3.94 -1.77 -8.95
N ILE A 195 3.41 -0.63 -8.53
CA ILE A 195 4.16 0.39 -7.82
C ILE A 195 3.83 0.29 -6.33
N LEU A 196 4.85 0.28 -5.51
CA LEU A 196 4.76 0.37 -4.07
C LEU A 196 5.19 1.76 -3.62
N VAL A 197 4.32 2.44 -2.89
CA VAL A 197 4.60 3.71 -2.24
C VAL A 197 4.43 3.54 -0.75
N SER A 198 5.39 4.03 0.04
CA SER A 198 5.28 3.97 1.49
C SER A 198 5.70 5.27 2.16
N LYS A 199 5.14 5.50 3.35
CA LYS A 199 5.53 6.55 4.27
C LYS A 199 5.56 6.03 5.69
N PHE A 200 6.70 6.21 6.34
CA PHE A 200 6.88 5.94 7.76
C PHE A 200 6.57 7.20 8.56
N TYR A 201 5.96 7.02 9.71
CA TYR A 201 5.73 8.10 10.65
C TYR A 201 6.66 7.98 11.84
N ASP A 202 6.76 9.07 12.59
CA ASP A 202 7.61 9.12 13.77
C ASP A 202 7.28 8.00 14.74
N LEU A 203 8.31 7.42 15.33
CA LEU A 203 8.22 6.43 16.38
C LEU A 203 7.42 6.95 17.55
N ILE A 204 6.37 6.25 17.91
CA ILE A 204 5.56 6.50 19.10
C ILE A 204 6.13 5.68 20.25
N LEU A 205 6.80 6.36 21.19
CA LEU A 205 7.30 5.72 22.43
C LEU A 205 6.16 5.48 23.40
N HIS A 206 6.23 4.37 24.13
CA HIS A 206 5.27 4.05 25.17
C HIS A 206 5.48 4.98 26.38
N SER A 207 4.38 5.42 27.01
CA SER A 207 4.38 6.35 28.13
C SER A 207 5.00 5.81 29.43
N GLY A 208 5.56 4.61 29.42
CA GLY A 208 6.13 3.90 30.57
C GLY A 208 7.59 3.49 30.47
N SER A 209 8.27 3.68 29.35
CA SER A 209 9.69 3.32 29.24
C SER A 209 10.59 4.41 29.85
N LYS A 210 10.56 4.55 31.17
CA LYS A 210 11.72 5.08 31.87
C LYS A 210 12.81 3.98 31.81
N ARG A 211 13.84 4.23 31.06
CA ARG A 211 15.11 3.45 31.10
C ARG A 211 15.76 3.57 32.45
#